data_28f882a70068397c5919d00da4b612c1
#
_entry.id   28f882a70068397c5919d00da4b612c1
#
_cell.length_a   1.000
_cell.length_b   1.000
_cell.length_c   1.000
_cell.angle_alpha   90.00
_cell.angle_beta   90.00
_cell.angle_gamma   90.00
#
_symmetry.space_group_name_H-M   'P 1'
#
loop_
_entity.id
_entity.type
_entity.pdbx_description
1 polymer ?
#
loop_
_entity_poly.entity_id
_entity_poly.type
_entity_poly.pdbx_seq_one_letter_code
_entity_poly.pdbx_strand_id
1 'polypeptide(L)'
;MQQALRLVIAALVAIAFAQFSSSAFAQSEAKQVKLSEKHIEGFIAAQKDMESFAEKLQGGTADKPDPKMQAELESIAKKHGFGNFNEYDDVAATISNIMAGIDPSTKVFSDPTVAIKKEMEEVKNDKAIPENEKKQMLDDLNEAMKAAQPIQFPSNIELVTKHFDKLDAVLQ
;
A
#
# COMPACT_ATOMS: atom_id res chain seq x y z
N MET A 1 1.14 -21.04 -28.56
CA MET A 1 2.13 -20.10 -27.97
C MET A 1 1.52 -18.85 -27.31
N GLN A 2 0.26 -18.47 -27.60
CA GLN A 2 -0.40 -17.29 -26.95
C GLN A 2 -1.01 -17.59 -25.56
N GLN A 3 -1.24 -18.84 -25.19
CA GLN A 3 -1.81 -19.19 -23.88
C GLN A 3 -0.76 -19.22 -22.76
N ALA A 4 0.51 -19.46 -23.06
CA ALA A 4 1.57 -19.45 -22.05
C ALA A 4 1.94 -18.04 -21.56
N LEU A 5 1.63 -17.00 -22.33
CA LEU A 5 1.95 -15.62 -21.99
C LEU A 5 0.93 -15.00 -21.01
N ARG A 6 -0.31 -15.54 -20.99
CA ARG A 6 -1.36 -15.03 -20.09
C ARG A 6 -1.22 -15.54 -18.65
N LEU A 7 -0.63 -16.72 -18.45
CA LEU A 7 -0.35 -17.29 -17.12
C LEU A 7 0.81 -16.59 -16.37
N VAL A 8 1.70 -15.91 -17.10
CA VAL A 8 2.84 -15.21 -16.48
C VAL A 8 2.42 -13.86 -15.86
N ILE A 9 1.36 -13.25 -16.35
CA ILE A 9 0.90 -11.94 -15.84
C ILE A 9 0.11 -12.11 -14.52
N ALA A 10 -0.64 -13.19 -14.37
CA ALA A 10 -1.37 -13.48 -13.12
C ALA A 10 -0.42 -13.81 -11.94
N ALA A 11 0.77 -14.36 -12.22
CA ALA A 11 1.74 -14.73 -11.18
C ALA A 11 2.54 -13.54 -10.62
N LEU A 12 2.59 -12.40 -11.32
CA LEU A 12 3.38 -11.24 -10.89
C LEU A 12 2.65 -10.33 -9.91
N VAL A 13 1.33 -10.34 -9.86
CA VAL A 13 0.55 -9.53 -8.89
C VAL A 13 0.54 -10.17 -7.50
N ALA A 14 0.66 -11.50 -7.40
CA ALA A 14 0.65 -12.23 -6.13
C ALA A 14 1.97 -12.12 -5.33
N ILE A 15 3.08 -11.74 -5.94
CA ILE A 15 4.41 -11.74 -5.29
C ILE A 15 4.74 -10.42 -4.58
N ALA A 16 4.08 -9.31 -4.92
CA ALA A 16 4.36 -8.01 -4.32
C ALA A 16 3.78 -7.84 -2.90
N PHE A 17 2.86 -8.70 -2.47
CA PHE A 17 2.22 -8.59 -1.14
C PHE A 17 2.90 -9.41 -0.02
N ALA A 18 3.89 -10.25 -0.32
CA ALA A 18 4.43 -11.23 0.64
C ALA A 18 5.63 -10.74 1.48
N GLN A 19 6.06 -9.49 1.37
CA GLN A 19 7.28 -9.02 2.05
C GLN A 19 7.06 -7.97 3.15
N PHE A 20 5.82 -7.62 3.50
CA PHE A 20 5.58 -6.84 4.71
C PHE A 20 5.36 -7.78 5.90
N SER A 21 6.45 -8.36 6.39
CA SER A 21 6.46 -9.08 7.65
C SER A 21 6.16 -8.13 8.80
N SER A 22 5.03 -8.35 9.39
CA SER A 22 4.48 -7.93 10.68
C SER A 22 5.49 -7.37 11.66
N SER A 23 5.70 -6.08 11.68
CA SER A 23 6.17 -5.40 12.88
C SER A 23 4.96 -5.23 13.79
N ALA A 24 5.01 -5.88 14.96
CA ALA A 24 3.98 -5.82 16.00
C ALA A 24 3.99 -4.44 16.71
N PHE A 25 3.80 -3.38 15.94
CA PHE A 25 3.24 -2.15 16.47
C PHE A 25 1.74 -2.36 16.49
N ALA A 26 1.09 -2.08 17.62
CA ALA A 26 -0.35 -2.14 17.74
C ALA A 26 -0.97 -1.43 16.52
N GLN A 27 -1.49 -2.23 15.60
CA GLN A 27 -2.19 -1.76 14.42
C GLN A 27 -3.46 -1.06 14.91
N SER A 28 -3.39 0.23 15.14
CA SER A 28 -4.58 1.04 14.91
C SER A 28 -4.85 0.89 13.41
N GLU A 29 -6.02 0.38 13.03
CA GLU A 29 -6.41 0.33 11.63
C GLU A 29 -6.20 1.72 11.04
N ALA A 30 -5.22 1.83 10.14
CA ALA A 30 -4.88 3.10 9.52
C ALA A 30 -6.12 3.62 8.79
N LYS A 31 -6.57 4.82 9.16
CA LYS A 31 -7.78 5.41 8.60
C LYS A 31 -7.42 6.15 7.32
N GLN A 32 -8.24 5.95 6.30
CA GLN A 32 -8.11 6.80 5.13
C GLN A 32 -8.48 8.24 5.49
N VAL A 33 -7.60 9.17 5.15
CA VAL A 33 -7.78 10.59 5.41
C VAL A 33 -7.89 11.39 4.12
N LYS A 34 -8.59 12.52 4.17
CA LYS A 34 -8.60 13.45 3.04
C LYS A 34 -7.24 14.14 2.95
N LEU A 35 -6.50 13.85 1.88
CA LEU A 35 -5.18 14.41 1.64
C LEU A 35 -5.25 15.89 1.25
N SER A 36 -4.17 16.60 1.53
CA SER A 36 -3.89 17.97 1.10
C SER A 36 -2.49 18.04 0.48
N GLU A 37 -2.17 19.09 -0.25
CA GLU A 37 -0.82 19.34 -0.77
C GLU A 37 0.23 19.30 0.34
N LYS A 38 -0.09 19.87 1.51
CA LYS A 38 0.80 19.82 2.69
C LYS A 38 1.07 18.41 3.18
N HIS A 39 0.06 17.52 3.12
CA HIS A 39 0.25 16.12 3.51
C HIS A 39 1.21 15.43 2.55
N ILE A 40 1.09 15.65 1.24
CA ILE A 40 2.00 15.07 0.22
C ILE A 40 3.42 15.59 0.41
N GLU A 41 3.58 16.92 0.52
CA GLU A 41 4.89 17.56 0.71
C GLU A 41 5.56 17.13 2.01
N GLY A 42 4.80 17.11 3.10
CA GLY A 42 5.27 16.65 4.41
C GLY A 42 5.69 15.19 4.39
N PHE A 43 4.89 14.32 3.75
CA PHE A 43 5.21 12.91 3.59
C PHE A 43 6.51 12.71 2.83
N ILE A 44 6.66 13.34 1.66
CA ILE A 44 7.89 13.26 0.85
C ILE A 44 9.12 13.75 1.64
N ALA A 45 8.97 14.88 2.35
CA ALA A 45 10.06 15.45 3.13
C ALA A 45 10.45 14.59 4.34
N ALA A 46 9.50 13.83 4.92
CA ALA A 46 9.74 12.97 6.07
C ALA A 46 10.48 11.66 5.72
N GLN A 47 10.41 11.19 4.46
CA GLN A 47 10.92 9.86 4.08
C GLN A 47 12.37 9.64 4.48
N LYS A 48 13.25 10.59 4.22
CA LYS A 48 14.67 10.48 4.58
C LYS A 48 14.91 10.33 6.08
N ASP A 49 14.16 11.06 6.91
CA ASP A 49 14.27 10.96 8.36
C ASP A 49 13.68 9.63 8.86
N MET A 50 12.59 9.16 8.25
CA MET A 50 11.97 7.86 8.56
C MET A 50 12.88 6.69 8.16
N GLU A 51 13.52 6.76 6.99
CA GLU A 51 14.51 5.78 6.54
C GLU A 51 15.69 5.71 7.52
N SER A 52 16.28 6.86 7.87
CA SER A 52 17.36 6.93 8.85
C SER A 52 16.96 6.40 10.22
N PHE A 53 15.70 6.57 10.61
CA PHE A 53 15.15 5.98 11.82
C PHE A 53 15.03 4.45 11.69
N ALA A 54 14.51 3.94 10.56
CA ALA A 54 14.38 2.51 10.30
C ALA A 54 15.74 1.79 10.27
N GLU A 55 16.78 2.42 9.71
CA GLU A 55 18.17 1.90 9.73
C GLU A 55 18.70 1.73 11.15
N LYS A 56 18.43 2.68 12.05
CA LYS A 56 18.83 2.57 13.46
C LYS A 56 18.15 1.38 14.15
N LEU A 57 16.91 1.05 13.75
CA LEU A 57 16.18 -0.10 14.29
C LEU A 57 16.75 -1.45 13.84
N GLN A 58 17.23 -1.56 12.61
CA GLN A 58 17.81 -2.81 12.09
C GLN A 58 19.09 -3.20 12.82
N GLY A 59 19.77 -2.26 13.48
CA GLY A 59 20.96 -2.51 14.31
C GLY A 59 20.66 -2.90 15.77
N GLY A 60 19.40 -2.88 16.21
CA GLY A 60 18.98 -3.14 17.57
C GLY A 60 17.99 -4.30 17.71
N THR A 61 18.12 -5.11 18.75
CA THR A 61 17.14 -6.15 19.10
C THR A 61 15.93 -5.51 19.78
N ALA A 62 15.01 -4.96 18.97
CA ALA A 62 13.81 -4.30 19.49
C ALA A 62 12.68 -5.32 19.69
N ASP A 63 12.74 -6.09 20.76
CA ASP A 63 11.65 -7.00 21.17
C ASP A 63 10.45 -6.28 21.84
N LYS A 64 10.54 -4.98 22.08
CA LYS A 64 9.45 -4.17 22.70
C LYS A 64 9.46 -2.74 22.17
N PRO A 65 8.26 -2.11 22.06
CA PRO A 65 8.17 -0.68 21.73
C PRO A 65 8.94 0.15 22.79
N ASP A 66 10.05 0.75 22.40
CA ASP A 66 10.80 1.65 23.26
C ASP A 66 10.11 3.03 23.27
N PRO A 67 9.75 3.59 24.42
CA PRO A 67 9.18 4.95 24.51
C PRO A 67 10.04 6.02 23.83
N LYS A 68 11.36 5.83 23.76
CA LYS A 68 12.28 6.74 23.05
C LYS A 68 12.07 6.69 21.54
N MET A 69 11.82 5.50 20.99
CA MET A 69 11.54 5.32 19.57
C MET A 69 10.23 5.99 19.18
N GLN A 70 9.20 5.83 19.99
CA GLN A 70 7.93 6.51 19.76
C GLN A 70 8.09 8.03 19.84
N ALA A 71 8.85 8.55 20.80
CA ALA A 71 9.13 9.97 20.90
C ALA A 71 9.94 10.51 19.69
N GLU A 72 10.85 9.71 19.11
CA GLU A 72 11.60 10.08 17.90
C GLU A 72 10.67 10.13 16.68
N LEU A 73 9.79 9.13 16.49
CA LEU A 73 8.77 9.12 15.43
C LEU A 73 7.81 10.32 15.53
N GLU A 74 7.35 10.62 16.75
CA GLU A 74 6.54 11.83 17.03
C GLU A 74 7.28 13.13 16.67
N SER A 75 8.58 13.19 16.98
CA SER A 75 9.42 14.34 16.65
C SER A 75 9.59 14.52 15.14
N ILE A 76 9.83 13.42 14.40
CA ILE A 76 9.95 13.43 12.94
C ILE A 76 8.62 13.88 12.32
N ALA A 77 7.49 13.30 12.73
CA ALA A 77 6.17 13.67 12.21
C ALA A 77 5.91 15.18 12.38
N LYS A 78 6.13 15.71 13.59
CA LYS A 78 5.94 17.15 13.90
C LYS A 78 6.87 18.06 13.10
N LYS A 79 8.13 17.66 12.92
CA LYS A 79 9.11 18.40 12.11
C LYS A 79 8.62 18.60 10.67
N HIS A 80 7.92 17.62 10.12
CA HIS A 80 7.41 17.62 8.75
C HIS A 80 5.94 18.05 8.62
N GLY A 81 5.37 18.68 9.68
CA GLY A 81 4.09 19.37 9.64
C GLY A 81 2.88 18.53 10.00
N PHE A 82 3.08 17.32 10.52
CA PHE A 82 2.01 16.49 11.08
C PHE A 82 1.79 16.80 12.56
N GLY A 83 0.58 16.68 13.04
CA GLY A 83 0.25 16.92 14.47
C GLY A 83 0.83 15.85 15.39
N ASN A 84 0.94 14.61 14.92
CA ASN A 84 1.48 13.46 15.63
C ASN A 84 1.87 12.35 14.64
N PHE A 85 2.49 11.28 15.13
CA PHE A 85 2.89 10.15 14.30
C PHE A 85 1.69 9.39 13.70
N ASN A 86 0.57 9.27 14.42
CA ASN A 86 -0.62 8.61 13.90
C ASN A 86 -1.18 9.33 12.65
N GLU A 87 -1.17 10.67 12.65
CA GLU A 87 -1.58 11.44 11.46
C GLU A 87 -0.65 11.17 10.27
N TYR A 88 0.66 11.11 10.52
CA TYR A 88 1.63 10.73 9.48
C TYR A 88 1.34 9.32 8.94
N ASP A 89 1.09 8.35 9.82
CA ASP A 89 0.80 6.95 9.48
C ASP A 89 -0.49 6.82 8.67
N ASP A 90 -1.57 7.48 9.08
CA ASP A 90 -2.84 7.54 8.33
C ASP A 90 -2.65 8.15 6.93
N VAL A 91 -1.84 9.21 6.81
CA VAL A 91 -1.50 9.84 5.52
C VAL A 91 -0.66 8.88 4.67
N ALA A 92 0.37 8.25 5.25
CA ALA A 92 1.24 7.29 4.57
C ALA A 92 0.44 6.10 4.02
N ALA A 93 -0.42 5.51 4.84
CA ALA A 93 -1.29 4.41 4.45
C ALA A 93 -2.27 4.82 3.34
N THR A 94 -2.85 6.02 3.42
CA THR A 94 -3.74 6.55 2.38
C THR A 94 -3.00 6.74 1.05
N ILE A 95 -1.79 7.30 1.06
CA ILE A 95 -0.94 7.48 -0.12
C ILE A 95 -0.59 6.12 -0.72
N SER A 96 -0.09 5.19 0.09
CA SER A 96 0.34 3.86 -0.35
C SER A 96 -0.80 3.06 -0.97
N ASN A 97 -1.99 3.12 -0.39
CA ASN A 97 -3.18 2.44 -0.93
C ASN A 97 -3.55 2.97 -2.33
N ILE A 98 -3.44 4.28 -2.56
CA ILE A 98 -3.73 4.88 -3.87
C ILE A 98 -2.60 4.59 -4.86
N MET A 99 -1.33 4.71 -4.44
CA MET A 99 -0.17 4.40 -5.27
C MET A 99 -0.22 2.96 -5.82
N ALA A 100 -0.64 2.00 -5.00
CA ALA A 100 -0.81 0.61 -5.40
C ALA A 100 -1.83 0.40 -6.53
N GLY A 101 -2.79 1.30 -6.68
CA GLY A 101 -3.79 1.27 -7.75
C GLY A 101 -3.39 2.04 -9.02
N ILE A 102 -2.28 2.79 -9.01
CA ILE A 102 -1.83 3.58 -10.16
C ILE A 102 -0.86 2.77 -11.02
N ASP A 103 -1.17 2.60 -12.29
CA ASP A 103 -0.24 2.03 -13.26
C ASP A 103 0.94 3.01 -13.49
N PRO A 104 2.19 2.59 -13.24
CA PRO A 104 3.34 3.51 -13.29
C PRO A 104 3.66 4.04 -14.70
N SER A 105 3.23 3.32 -15.75
CA SER A 105 3.50 3.70 -17.14
C SER A 105 2.47 4.68 -17.67
N THR A 106 1.19 4.47 -17.33
CA THR A 106 0.07 5.26 -17.86
C THR A 106 -0.41 6.32 -16.88
N LYS A 107 -0.04 6.23 -15.61
CA LYS A 107 -0.52 7.06 -14.49
C LYS A 107 -2.04 6.97 -14.31
N VAL A 108 -2.66 5.90 -14.79
CA VAL A 108 -4.09 5.67 -14.64
C VAL A 108 -4.35 4.89 -13.36
N PHE A 109 -5.22 5.42 -12.52
CA PHE A 109 -5.69 4.72 -11.33
C PHE A 109 -6.75 3.68 -11.70
N SER A 110 -6.60 2.48 -11.18
CA SER A 110 -7.59 1.41 -11.22
C SER A 110 -7.93 1.01 -9.79
N ASP A 111 -9.21 1.09 -9.42
CA ASP A 111 -9.64 0.68 -8.09
C ASP A 111 -9.36 -0.83 -7.90
N PRO A 112 -8.54 -1.22 -6.92
CA PRO A 112 -8.19 -2.61 -6.69
C PRO A 112 -9.41 -3.50 -6.47
N THR A 113 -10.46 -2.99 -5.83
CA THR A 113 -11.69 -3.76 -5.57
C THR A 113 -12.45 -4.07 -6.85
N VAL A 114 -12.40 -3.15 -7.83
CA VAL A 114 -13.02 -3.34 -9.16
C VAL A 114 -12.21 -4.36 -9.98
N ALA A 115 -10.89 -4.24 -9.94
CA ALA A 115 -9.98 -5.17 -10.63
C ALA A 115 -10.14 -6.60 -10.09
N ILE A 116 -10.14 -6.79 -8.77
CA ILE A 116 -10.32 -8.09 -8.12
C ILE A 116 -11.70 -8.69 -8.49
N LYS A 117 -12.78 -7.90 -8.44
CA LYS A 117 -14.13 -8.38 -8.83
C LYS A 117 -14.16 -8.88 -10.27
N LYS A 118 -13.53 -8.14 -11.18
CA LYS A 118 -13.45 -8.54 -12.59
C LYS A 118 -12.67 -9.85 -12.74
N GLU A 119 -11.54 -9.98 -12.06
CA GLU A 119 -10.74 -11.21 -12.10
C GLU A 119 -11.50 -12.41 -11.51
N MET A 120 -12.21 -12.21 -10.39
CA MET A 120 -13.10 -13.26 -9.83
C MET A 120 -14.15 -13.72 -10.84
N GLU A 121 -14.74 -12.80 -11.61
CA GLU A 121 -15.72 -13.13 -12.64
C GLU A 121 -15.06 -13.90 -13.80
N GLU A 122 -13.88 -13.48 -14.23
CA GLU A 122 -13.12 -14.17 -15.28
C GLU A 122 -12.76 -15.60 -14.86
N VAL A 123 -12.23 -15.79 -13.64
CA VAL A 123 -11.92 -17.12 -13.07
C VAL A 123 -13.16 -18.00 -12.99
N LYS A 124 -14.31 -17.48 -12.52
CA LYS A 124 -15.57 -18.25 -12.44
C LYS A 124 -16.04 -18.74 -13.80
N ASN A 125 -15.87 -17.91 -14.83
CA ASN A 125 -16.39 -18.20 -16.16
C ASN A 125 -15.41 -18.98 -17.05
N ASP A 126 -14.14 -19.09 -16.66
CA ASP A 126 -13.13 -19.82 -17.44
C ASP A 126 -13.35 -21.33 -17.28
N LYS A 127 -13.71 -21.97 -18.38
CA LYS A 127 -13.95 -23.43 -18.45
C LYS A 127 -12.65 -24.24 -18.59
N ALA A 128 -11.51 -23.59 -18.82
CA ALA A 128 -10.23 -24.26 -18.98
C ALA A 128 -9.53 -24.49 -17.62
N ILE A 129 -9.96 -23.80 -16.56
CA ILE A 129 -9.38 -23.94 -15.22
C ILE A 129 -10.07 -25.11 -14.50
N PRO A 130 -9.33 -26.09 -13.96
CA PRO A 130 -9.87 -27.17 -13.15
C PRO A 130 -10.59 -26.65 -11.91
N GLU A 131 -11.67 -27.30 -11.48
CA GLU A 131 -12.51 -26.81 -10.37
C GLU A 131 -11.75 -26.66 -9.04
N ASN A 132 -10.77 -27.51 -8.76
CA ASN A 132 -9.94 -27.40 -7.57
C ASN A 132 -9.03 -26.16 -7.60
N GLU A 133 -8.44 -25.85 -8.76
CA GLU A 133 -7.60 -24.66 -8.95
C GLU A 133 -8.46 -23.39 -8.93
N LYS A 134 -9.63 -23.43 -9.61
CA LYS A 134 -10.61 -22.34 -9.59
C LYS A 134 -11.03 -21.98 -8.18
N LYS A 135 -11.32 -22.98 -7.33
CA LYS A 135 -11.67 -22.75 -5.95
C LYS A 135 -10.55 -22.04 -5.19
N GLN A 136 -9.31 -22.51 -5.33
CA GLN A 136 -8.15 -21.89 -4.67
C GLN A 136 -7.96 -20.45 -5.13
N MET A 137 -8.00 -20.19 -6.44
CA MET A 137 -7.88 -18.82 -6.99
C MET A 137 -8.98 -17.89 -6.46
N LEU A 138 -10.21 -18.39 -6.35
CA LEU A 138 -11.33 -17.59 -5.81
C LEU A 138 -11.18 -17.35 -4.30
N ASP A 139 -10.64 -18.31 -3.55
CA ASP A 139 -10.37 -18.14 -2.13
C ASP A 139 -9.26 -17.07 -1.94
N ASP A 140 -8.19 -17.11 -2.72
CA ASP A 140 -7.11 -16.11 -2.70
C ASP A 140 -7.62 -14.71 -3.08
N LEU A 141 -8.45 -14.60 -4.12
CA LEU A 141 -9.08 -13.34 -4.53
C LEU A 141 -10.07 -12.80 -3.48
N ASN A 142 -10.77 -13.68 -2.76
CA ASN A 142 -11.62 -13.27 -1.65
C ASN A 142 -10.80 -12.70 -0.49
N GLU A 143 -9.65 -13.28 -0.17
CA GLU A 143 -8.74 -12.73 0.85
C GLU A 143 -8.19 -11.36 0.39
N ALA A 144 -7.76 -11.24 -0.87
CA ALA A 144 -7.34 -9.96 -1.45
C ALA A 144 -8.46 -8.91 -1.41
N MET A 145 -9.72 -9.31 -1.66
CA MET A 145 -10.89 -8.44 -1.56
C MET A 145 -11.14 -7.95 -0.13
N LYS A 146 -10.92 -8.78 0.88
CA LYS A 146 -11.05 -8.37 2.29
C LYS A 146 -9.95 -7.39 2.70
N ALA A 147 -8.74 -7.57 2.16
CA ALA A 147 -7.62 -6.66 2.41
C ALA A 147 -7.73 -5.34 1.65
N ALA A 148 -8.37 -5.35 0.47
CA ALA A 148 -8.57 -4.16 -0.35
C ALA A 148 -9.63 -3.25 0.29
N GLN A 149 -9.25 -2.01 0.60
CA GLN A 149 -10.17 -1.00 1.10
C GLN A 149 -10.64 -0.09 -0.04
N PRO A 150 -11.96 0.13 -0.19
CA PRO A 150 -12.45 1.08 -1.19
C PRO A 150 -11.97 2.50 -0.87
N ILE A 151 -11.67 3.28 -1.91
CA ILE A 151 -11.22 4.66 -1.73
C ILE A 151 -12.34 5.52 -1.18
N GLN A 152 -12.18 6.04 0.04
CA GLN A 152 -13.17 6.87 0.72
C GLN A 152 -13.18 8.32 0.20
N PHE A 153 -12.03 8.82 -0.26
CA PHE A 153 -11.86 10.19 -0.73
C PHE A 153 -11.35 10.19 -2.19
N PRO A 154 -12.25 10.19 -3.20
CA PRO A 154 -11.85 10.16 -4.61
C PRO A 154 -10.91 11.32 -5.03
N SER A 155 -11.01 12.49 -4.40
CA SER A 155 -10.11 13.62 -4.63
C SER A 155 -8.64 13.32 -4.33
N ASN A 156 -8.37 12.33 -3.49
CA ASN A 156 -7.01 11.92 -3.18
C ASN A 156 -6.32 11.28 -4.39
N ILE A 157 -7.09 10.61 -5.27
CA ILE A 157 -6.55 9.96 -6.47
C ILE A 157 -5.88 11.00 -7.37
N GLU A 158 -6.56 12.13 -7.65
CA GLU A 158 -6.01 13.20 -8.47
C GLU A 158 -4.75 13.78 -7.84
N LEU A 159 -4.78 13.99 -6.52
CA LEU A 159 -3.67 14.57 -5.79
C LEU A 159 -2.44 13.66 -5.79
N VAL A 160 -2.63 12.37 -5.51
CA VAL A 160 -1.53 11.38 -5.52
C VAL A 160 -1.00 11.20 -6.94
N THR A 161 -1.87 11.09 -7.95
CA THR A 161 -1.46 10.99 -9.36
C THR A 161 -0.64 12.20 -9.81
N LYS A 162 -1.02 13.40 -9.42
CA LYS A 162 -0.27 14.63 -9.69
C LYS A 162 1.16 14.59 -9.16
N HIS A 163 1.35 13.97 -8.01
CA HIS A 163 2.65 13.86 -7.34
C HIS A 163 3.32 12.50 -7.51
N PHE A 164 2.78 11.63 -8.37
CA PHE A 164 3.20 10.23 -8.51
C PHE A 164 4.71 10.07 -8.60
N ASP A 165 5.38 10.78 -9.53
CA ASP A 165 6.81 10.60 -9.78
C ASP A 165 7.67 10.96 -8.55
N LYS A 166 7.24 11.94 -7.76
CA LYS A 166 7.93 12.32 -6.52
C LYS A 166 7.70 11.30 -5.41
N LEU A 167 6.48 10.79 -5.32
CA LEU A 167 6.11 9.76 -4.34
C LEU A 167 6.80 8.43 -4.66
N ASP A 168 6.79 8.03 -5.92
CA ASP A 168 7.47 6.82 -6.39
C ASP A 168 8.97 6.86 -6.10
N ALA A 169 9.61 8.00 -6.36
CA ALA A 169 11.05 8.20 -6.10
C ALA A 169 11.46 8.11 -4.63
N VAL A 170 10.54 8.33 -3.68
CA VAL A 170 10.85 8.25 -2.23
C VAL A 170 10.32 6.97 -1.57
N LEU A 171 9.56 6.15 -2.31
CA LEU A 171 9.01 4.88 -1.84
C LEU A 171 9.79 3.66 -2.37
N GLN A 172 10.75 3.87 -3.29
CA GLN A 172 11.67 2.85 -3.81
C GLN A 172 12.89 2.72 -2.91
#